data_fb560443dc35eaec78fc1f3e11d4cf9c
#
_entry.id   fb560443dc35eaec78fc1f3e11d4cf9c
#
_cell.length_a   1.000
_cell.length_b   1.000
_cell.length_c   1.000
_cell.angle_alpha   90.00
_cell.angle_beta   90.00
_cell.angle_gamma   90.00
#
_symmetry.space_group_name_H-M   'P 1'
#
loop_
_entity.id
_entity.type
_entity.pdbx_description
1 polymer ?
#
loop_
_entity_poly.entity_id
_entity_poly.type
_entity_poly.pdbx_seq_one_letter_code
_entity_poly.pdbx_strand_id
1 'polypeptide(L)'
;MKTAVFFATREGQACRVAEHISDTLREHGAIVDLFDVRNRREPVDWPAYQTAFVVASVHLGRHEKEMIRFVRSERPELERLGAAFVSLSLSQAGAQDERRSADDRRRASADVQGMIDAFVADTGWQPAHVLPAAGALAYRQYNLLVRMVMKRIARANGAPTDASRNDEFTDWPSVDRFVEAVTPPFATPPTGFADRRRAS
;
A
#
# COMPACT_ATOMS: atom_id res chain seq x y z
N MET A 1 6.98 -19.27 3.85
CA MET A 1 7.69 -17.99 4.02
C MET A 1 6.94 -17.14 5.03
N LYS A 2 7.64 -16.41 5.90
CA LYS A 2 7.02 -15.45 6.81
C LYS A 2 7.27 -14.04 6.31
N THR A 3 6.20 -13.24 6.18
CA THR A 3 6.21 -11.90 5.61
C THR A 3 5.67 -10.89 6.62
N ALA A 4 6.32 -9.73 6.73
CA ALA A 4 5.81 -8.61 7.51
C ALA A 4 5.14 -7.59 6.59
N VAL A 5 3.96 -7.11 6.94
CA VAL A 5 3.25 -6.03 6.24
C VAL A 5 3.05 -4.87 7.20
N PHE A 6 3.63 -3.73 6.88
CA PHE A 6 3.56 -2.50 7.69
C PHE A 6 2.67 -1.48 7.02
N PHE A 7 1.77 -0.86 7.78
CA PHE A 7 0.96 0.24 7.27
C PHE A 7 0.87 1.40 8.25
N ALA A 8 0.62 2.60 7.72
CA ALA A 8 0.18 3.76 8.46
C ALA A 8 -1.02 4.38 7.75
N THR A 9 -2.09 4.65 8.48
CA THR A 9 -3.31 5.21 7.90
C THR A 9 -4.00 6.17 8.85
N ARG A 10 -4.64 7.22 8.28
CA ARG A 10 -5.58 8.11 8.99
C ARG A 10 -7.01 7.82 8.56
N GLU A 11 -7.19 7.41 7.33
CA GLU A 11 -8.48 7.31 6.65
C GLU A 11 -8.87 5.87 6.33
N GLY A 12 -8.03 4.90 6.75
CA GLY A 12 -8.28 3.47 6.62
C GLY A 12 -7.82 2.82 5.33
N GLN A 13 -7.53 3.58 4.24
CA GLN A 13 -7.22 2.95 2.95
C GLN A 13 -5.90 2.17 2.96
N ALA A 14 -4.84 2.68 3.61
CA ALA A 14 -3.60 1.92 3.70
C ALA A 14 -3.77 0.62 4.52
N CYS A 15 -4.67 0.61 5.52
CA CYS A 15 -5.03 -0.61 6.23
C CYS A 15 -5.69 -1.62 5.29
N ARG A 16 -6.71 -1.20 4.54
CA ARG A 16 -7.42 -2.08 3.58
C ARG A 16 -6.48 -2.68 2.52
N VAL A 17 -5.56 -1.87 1.98
CA VAL A 17 -4.57 -2.35 1.01
C VAL A 17 -3.58 -3.32 1.68
N ALA A 18 -3.14 -3.05 2.90
CA ALA A 18 -2.26 -3.92 3.65
C ALA A 18 -2.94 -5.26 4.04
N GLU A 19 -4.23 -5.22 4.40
CA GLU A 19 -5.07 -6.41 4.62
C GLU A 19 -5.18 -7.24 3.34
N HIS A 20 -5.52 -6.62 2.21
CA HIS A 20 -5.62 -7.30 0.92
C HIS A 20 -4.28 -7.97 0.52
N ILE A 21 -3.16 -7.25 0.61
CA ILE A 21 -1.82 -7.83 0.40
C ILE A 21 -1.60 -9.04 1.32
N SER A 22 -1.99 -8.91 2.59
CA SER A 22 -1.82 -9.99 3.58
C SER A 22 -2.65 -11.22 3.22
N ASP A 23 -3.87 -11.02 2.73
CA ASP A 23 -4.77 -12.10 2.35
C ASP A 23 -4.28 -12.79 1.07
N THR A 24 -3.86 -12.04 0.05
CA THR A 24 -3.23 -12.59 -1.17
C THR A 24 -2.00 -13.43 -0.82
N LEU A 25 -1.13 -12.94 0.09
CA LEU A 25 0.05 -13.69 0.54
C LEU A 25 -0.32 -14.98 1.29
N ARG A 26 -1.36 -14.93 2.13
CA ARG A 26 -1.85 -16.12 2.86
C ARG A 26 -2.47 -17.15 1.94
N GLU A 27 -3.21 -16.73 0.92
CA GLU A 27 -3.75 -17.61 -0.13
C GLU A 27 -2.62 -18.34 -0.88
N HIS A 28 -1.46 -17.70 -1.03
CA HIS A 28 -0.26 -18.30 -1.59
C HIS A 28 0.57 -19.09 -0.56
N GLY A 29 0.07 -19.31 0.66
CA GLY A 29 0.68 -20.15 1.68
C GLY A 29 1.73 -19.44 2.56
N ALA A 30 1.79 -18.10 2.55
CA ALA A 30 2.67 -17.36 3.44
C ALA A 30 2.07 -17.24 4.87
N ILE A 31 2.93 -17.15 5.87
CA ILE A 31 2.58 -16.69 7.22
C ILE A 31 2.78 -15.17 7.21
N VAL A 32 1.75 -14.41 7.55
CA VAL A 32 1.78 -12.95 7.45
C VAL A 32 1.44 -12.30 8.78
N ASP A 33 2.34 -11.44 9.25
CA ASP A 33 2.10 -10.54 10.37
C ASP A 33 1.84 -9.12 9.82
N LEU A 34 0.74 -8.52 10.27
CA LEU A 34 0.29 -7.20 9.87
C LEU A 34 0.50 -6.20 11.02
N PHE A 35 1.17 -5.08 10.73
CA PHE A 35 1.56 -4.09 11.74
C PHE A 35 1.05 -2.68 11.40
N ASP A 36 0.23 -2.11 12.30
CA ASP A 36 -0.03 -0.67 12.31
C ASP A 36 1.13 0.05 13.00
N VAL A 37 1.97 0.74 12.24
CA VAL A 37 3.16 1.43 12.78
C VAL A 37 2.82 2.58 13.72
N ARG A 38 1.59 3.09 13.71
CA ARG A 38 1.12 4.15 14.61
C ARG A 38 0.82 3.63 16.01
N ASN A 39 0.39 2.38 16.11
CA ASN A 39 -0.08 1.75 17.35
C ASN A 39 0.87 0.68 17.87
N ARG A 40 1.94 0.36 17.13
CA ARG A 40 2.90 -0.66 17.51
C ARG A 40 3.70 -0.22 18.75
N ARG A 41 3.78 -1.11 19.75
CA ARG A 41 4.51 -0.89 21.00
C ARG A 41 5.77 -1.75 21.11
N GLU A 42 5.79 -2.90 20.45
CA GLU A 42 6.88 -3.87 20.54
C GLU A 42 7.84 -3.77 19.36
N PRO A 43 9.12 -4.08 19.54
CA PRO A 43 10.07 -4.17 18.45
C PRO A 43 9.68 -5.28 17.48
N VAL A 44 10.14 -5.19 16.22
CA VAL A 44 9.93 -6.22 15.20
C VAL A 44 11.01 -7.29 15.38
N ASP A 45 10.61 -8.56 15.40
CA ASP A 45 11.54 -9.69 15.34
C ASP A 45 11.98 -9.92 13.88
N TRP A 46 12.86 -9.05 13.39
CA TRP A 46 13.30 -9.02 11.99
C TRP A 46 13.89 -10.35 11.48
N PRO A 47 14.65 -11.13 12.28
CA PRO A 47 15.16 -12.44 11.83
C PRO A 47 14.06 -13.43 11.42
N ALA A 48 12.84 -13.26 11.94
CA ALA A 48 11.71 -14.14 11.61
C ALA A 48 11.20 -13.97 10.17
N TYR A 49 11.51 -12.83 9.49
CA TYR A 49 10.92 -12.49 8.19
C TYR A 49 11.90 -12.68 7.03
N GLN A 50 11.36 -13.12 5.88
CA GLN A 50 12.06 -13.30 4.62
C GLN A 50 11.79 -12.18 3.63
N THR A 51 10.66 -11.46 3.78
CA THR A 51 10.33 -10.25 3.00
C THR A 51 9.42 -9.33 3.80
N ALA A 52 9.28 -8.10 3.33
CA ALA A 52 8.38 -7.13 3.94
C ALA A 52 7.70 -6.22 2.89
N PHE A 53 6.50 -5.74 3.23
CA PHE A 53 5.77 -4.73 2.49
C PHE A 53 5.56 -3.51 3.38
N VAL A 54 5.78 -2.33 2.81
CA VAL A 54 5.50 -1.03 3.45
C VAL A 54 4.39 -0.35 2.67
N VAL A 55 3.24 -0.09 3.31
CA VAL A 55 2.07 0.52 2.70
C VAL A 55 1.81 1.88 3.34
N ALA A 56 1.95 2.95 2.59
CA ALA A 56 1.82 4.31 3.12
C ALA A 56 0.91 5.19 2.26
N SER A 57 -0.01 5.89 2.92
CA SER A 57 -0.86 6.89 2.28
C SER A 57 -0.16 8.25 2.20
N VAL A 58 -0.44 8.96 1.13
CA VAL A 58 -0.11 10.38 0.98
C VAL A 58 -1.24 11.23 1.54
N HIS A 59 -0.90 12.15 2.43
CA HIS A 59 -1.78 13.17 2.96
C HIS A 59 -1.17 14.56 2.77
N LEU A 60 -1.91 15.47 2.14
CA LEU A 60 -1.42 16.82 1.80
C LEU A 60 -0.07 16.83 1.06
N GLY A 61 0.10 15.93 0.09
CA GLY A 61 1.28 15.84 -0.76
C GLY A 61 2.51 15.15 -0.12
N ARG A 62 2.38 14.59 1.08
CA ARG A 62 3.46 13.87 1.78
C ARG A 62 2.95 12.57 2.38
N HIS A 63 3.81 11.57 2.46
CA HIS A 63 3.50 10.34 3.18
C HIS A 63 3.41 10.58 4.69
N GLU A 64 2.68 9.70 5.38
CA GLU A 64 2.48 9.76 6.82
C GLU A 64 3.82 9.82 7.57
N LYS A 65 3.97 10.81 8.45
CA LYS A 65 5.20 11.04 9.20
C LYS A 65 5.58 9.86 10.12
N GLU A 66 4.59 9.11 10.57
CA GLU A 66 4.77 7.91 11.37
C GLU A 66 5.47 6.82 10.54
N MET A 67 5.07 6.63 9.28
CA MET A 67 5.73 5.70 8.37
C MET A 67 7.14 6.18 8.01
N ILE A 68 7.32 7.46 7.73
CA ILE A 68 8.67 8.02 7.44
C ILE A 68 9.62 7.75 8.61
N ARG A 69 9.18 7.97 9.87
CA ARG A 69 10.00 7.71 11.06
C ARG A 69 10.31 6.22 11.22
N PHE A 70 9.32 5.37 11.05
CA PHE A 70 9.46 3.92 11.11
C PHE A 70 10.47 3.43 10.07
N VAL A 71 10.28 3.76 8.81
CA VAL A 71 11.17 3.33 7.72
C VAL A 71 12.60 3.83 7.93
N ARG A 72 12.77 5.07 8.41
CA ARG A 72 14.10 5.61 8.74
C ARG A 72 14.81 4.82 9.83
N SER A 73 14.08 4.41 10.88
CA SER A 73 14.66 3.63 12.00
C SER A 73 14.97 2.20 11.60
N GLU A 74 14.14 1.59 10.75
CA GLU A 74 14.22 0.18 10.37
C GLU A 74 14.87 -0.05 8.99
N ARG A 75 15.44 1.02 8.39
CA ARG A 75 16.01 0.99 7.05
C ARG A 75 16.95 -0.19 6.79
N PRO A 76 17.92 -0.51 7.67
CA PRO A 76 18.86 -1.59 7.41
C PRO A 76 18.16 -2.95 7.23
N GLU A 77 17.12 -3.20 8.01
CA GLU A 77 16.35 -4.45 7.94
C GLU A 77 15.45 -4.50 6.70
N LEU A 78 14.83 -3.37 6.34
CA LEU A 78 14.02 -3.27 5.12
C LEU A 78 14.88 -3.46 3.86
N GLU A 79 16.10 -2.91 3.84
CA GLU A 79 17.08 -3.13 2.76
C GLU A 79 17.52 -4.59 2.70
N ARG A 80 17.85 -5.19 3.84
CA ARG A 80 18.24 -6.60 3.94
C ARG A 80 17.19 -7.56 3.40
N LEU A 81 15.90 -7.25 3.65
CA LEU A 81 14.78 -8.06 3.20
C LEU A 81 14.36 -7.77 1.74
N GLY A 82 14.95 -6.78 1.08
CA GLY A 82 14.49 -6.34 -0.23
C GLY A 82 13.04 -5.89 -0.20
N ALA A 83 12.64 -5.16 0.84
CA ALA A 83 11.26 -4.81 1.10
C ALA A 83 10.62 -3.99 -0.02
N ALA A 84 9.33 -4.24 -0.27
CA ALA A 84 8.52 -3.58 -1.27
C ALA A 84 7.75 -2.38 -0.68
N PHE A 85 7.54 -1.35 -1.50
CA PHE A 85 6.83 -0.14 -1.12
C PHE A 85 5.57 0.06 -1.94
N VAL A 86 4.43 0.28 -1.28
CA VAL A 86 3.16 0.67 -1.90
C VAL A 86 2.82 2.10 -1.47
N SER A 87 2.84 3.01 -2.42
CA SER A 87 2.54 4.43 -2.24
C SER A 87 1.12 4.74 -2.67
N LEU A 88 0.24 5.06 -1.73
CA LEU A 88 -1.16 5.37 -2.00
C LEU A 88 -1.38 6.87 -2.12
N SER A 89 -1.88 7.33 -3.28
CA SER A 89 -2.20 8.74 -3.50
C SER A 89 -3.43 8.92 -4.38
N LEU A 90 -4.12 10.05 -4.23
CA LEU A 90 -5.20 10.45 -5.13
C LEU A 90 -4.68 10.89 -6.50
N SER A 91 -3.46 11.41 -6.57
CA SER A 91 -2.83 11.77 -7.84
C SER A 91 -2.68 10.56 -8.76
N GLN A 92 -2.46 9.36 -8.22
CA GLN A 92 -2.40 8.13 -8.99
C GLN A 92 -3.73 7.80 -9.69
N ALA A 93 -4.88 8.03 -9.04
CA ALA A 93 -6.18 7.93 -9.70
C ALA A 93 -6.29 8.88 -10.89
N GLY A 94 -5.78 10.11 -10.74
CA GLY A 94 -5.74 11.08 -11.83
C GLY A 94 -4.80 10.69 -12.97
N ALA A 95 -3.70 10.03 -12.68
CA ALA A 95 -2.74 9.53 -13.67
C ALA A 95 -3.32 8.36 -14.50
N GLN A 96 -4.20 7.57 -13.89
CA GLN A 96 -4.83 6.40 -14.51
C GLN A 96 -6.17 6.72 -15.21
N ASP A 97 -6.76 7.90 -14.98
CA ASP A 97 -8.07 8.25 -15.55
C ASP A 97 -7.98 8.59 -17.05
N GLU A 98 -8.38 7.65 -17.90
CA GLU A 98 -8.36 7.80 -19.36
C GLU A 98 -9.26 8.93 -19.88
N ARG A 99 -10.23 9.40 -19.08
CA ARG A 99 -11.10 10.54 -19.43
C ARG A 99 -10.38 11.88 -19.36
N ARG A 100 -9.21 11.93 -18.71
CA ARG A 100 -8.37 13.13 -18.62
C ARG A 100 -7.50 13.31 -19.85
N SER A 101 -7.10 14.55 -20.09
CA SER A 101 -6.12 14.86 -21.15
C SER A 101 -4.78 14.15 -20.87
N ALA A 102 -4.03 13.88 -21.93
CA ALA A 102 -2.69 13.29 -21.80
C ALA A 102 -1.76 14.17 -20.94
N ASP A 103 -1.92 15.50 -21.03
CA ASP A 103 -1.13 16.46 -20.25
C ASP A 103 -1.46 16.40 -18.77
N ASP A 104 -2.75 16.31 -18.42
CA ASP A 104 -3.17 16.19 -17.02
C ASP A 104 -2.72 14.87 -16.40
N ARG A 105 -2.77 13.78 -17.16
CA ARG A 105 -2.26 12.47 -16.72
C ARG A 105 -0.76 12.50 -16.48
N ARG A 106 0.01 13.15 -17.39
CA ARG A 106 1.46 13.33 -17.20
C ARG A 106 1.79 14.15 -15.96
N ARG A 107 1.06 15.25 -15.72
CA ARG A 107 1.23 16.05 -14.49
C ARG A 107 0.95 15.23 -13.24
N ALA A 108 -0.17 14.50 -13.21
CA ALA A 108 -0.51 13.64 -12.10
C ALA A 108 0.56 12.54 -11.86
N SER A 109 1.10 11.94 -12.92
CA SER A 109 2.21 10.98 -12.81
C SER A 109 3.48 11.61 -12.26
N ALA A 110 3.82 12.83 -12.68
CA ALA A 110 4.97 13.57 -12.15
C ALA A 110 4.79 13.90 -10.65
N ASP A 111 3.57 14.28 -10.23
CA ASP A 111 3.25 14.52 -8.83
C ASP A 111 3.43 13.24 -7.99
N VAL A 112 2.96 12.09 -8.50
CA VAL A 112 3.13 10.78 -7.84
C VAL A 112 4.61 10.46 -7.69
N GLN A 113 5.40 10.60 -8.75
CA GLN A 113 6.84 10.34 -8.69
C GLN A 113 7.53 11.28 -7.69
N GLY A 114 7.20 12.57 -7.71
CA GLY A 114 7.75 13.54 -6.76
C GLY A 114 7.45 13.20 -5.30
N MET A 115 6.27 12.64 -5.00
CA MET A 115 5.92 12.19 -3.65
C MET A 115 6.73 10.95 -3.23
N ILE A 116 6.97 10.01 -4.15
CA ILE A 116 7.80 8.83 -3.90
C ILE A 116 9.26 9.25 -3.69
N ASP A 117 9.80 10.12 -4.54
CA ASP A 117 11.17 10.64 -4.42
C ASP A 117 11.39 11.37 -3.10
N ALA A 118 10.40 12.16 -2.66
CA ALA A 118 10.43 12.83 -1.37
C ALA A 118 10.45 11.82 -0.20
N PHE A 119 9.68 10.73 -0.30
CA PHE A 119 9.70 9.67 0.71
C PHE A 119 11.05 8.97 0.79
N VAL A 120 11.63 8.63 -0.36
CA VAL A 120 12.97 8.05 -0.46
C VAL A 120 14.03 8.99 0.13
N ALA A 121 13.97 10.28 -0.21
CA ALA A 121 14.88 11.29 0.34
C ALA A 121 14.72 11.47 1.87
N ASP A 122 13.47 11.51 2.35
CA ASP A 122 13.16 11.66 3.78
C ASP A 122 13.58 10.45 4.61
N THR A 123 13.53 9.24 4.05
CA THR A 123 13.84 8.00 4.77
C THR A 123 15.27 7.51 4.55
N GLY A 124 15.86 7.84 3.41
CA GLY A 124 17.13 7.29 2.93
C GLY A 124 17.01 5.83 2.46
N TRP A 125 15.79 5.26 2.46
CA TRP A 125 15.53 3.88 2.06
C TRP A 125 15.29 3.78 0.55
N GLN A 126 15.95 2.81 -0.10
CA GLN A 126 15.76 2.48 -1.50
C GLN A 126 14.95 1.17 -1.59
N PRO A 127 13.63 1.23 -1.77
CA PRO A 127 12.82 0.02 -1.89
C PRO A 127 13.18 -0.77 -3.15
N ALA A 128 13.25 -2.11 -3.03
CA ALA A 128 13.55 -2.98 -4.16
C ALA A 128 12.44 -2.96 -5.23
N HIS A 129 11.19 -2.77 -4.78
CA HIS A 129 10.00 -2.71 -5.63
C HIS A 129 9.10 -1.58 -5.16
N VAL A 130 8.51 -0.83 -6.09
CA VAL A 130 7.58 0.27 -5.78
C VAL A 130 6.31 0.11 -6.61
N LEU A 131 5.15 0.16 -5.93
CA LEU A 131 3.85 0.26 -6.56
C LEU A 131 3.21 1.61 -6.22
N PRO A 132 3.08 2.53 -7.16
CA PRO A 132 2.15 3.63 -7.03
C PRO A 132 0.72 3.08 -7.18
N ALA A 133 -0.13 3.24 -6.17
CA ALA A 133 -1.51 2.80 -6.22
C ALA A 133 -2.46 3.96 -5.93
N ALA A 134 -3.64 3.92 -6.55
CA ALA A 134 -4.65 4.91 -6.29
C ALA A 134 -5.25 4.71 -4.90
N GLY A 135 -5.41 5.80 -4.15
CA GLY A 135 -6.05 5.81 -2.85
C GLY A 135 -7.57 5.88 -2.94
N ALA A 136 -8.22 6.10 -1.80
CA ALA A 136 -9.65 6.34 -1.71
C ALA A 136 -9.96 7.73 -1.14
N LEU A 137 -11.10 8.30 -1.52
CA LEU A 137 -11.65 9.51 -0.93
C LEU A 137 -12.63 9.14 0.20
N ALA A 138 -12.16 9.23 1.43
CA ALA A 138 -12.96 8.95 2.62
C ALA A 138 -13.69 10.22 3.11
N TYR A 139 -14.63 10.76 2.33
CA TYR A 139 -15.36 12.00 2.67
C TYR A 139 -16.03 11.96 4.05
N ARG A 140 -16.41 10.79 4.54
CA ARG A 140 -17.09 10.64 5.84
C ARG A 140 -16.16 10.89 7.03
N GLN A 141 -14.86 10.74 6.86
CA GLN A 141 -13.89 10.87 7.95
C GLN A 141 -13.29 12.28 8.06
N TYR A 142 -13.55 13.13 7.07
CA TYR A 142 -13.09 14.51 7.10
C TYR A 142 -14.01 15.40 7.94
N ASN A 143 -13.41 16.34 8.69
CA ASN A 143 -14.18 17.44 9.28
C ASN A 143 -14.77 18.35 8.18
N LEU A 144 -15.76 19.18 8.52
CA LEU A 144 -16.48 19.99 7.53
C LEU A 144 -15.59 20.88 6.67
N LEU A 145 -14.49 21.39 7.25
CA LEU A 145 -13.55 22.26 6.53
C LEU A 145 -12.76 21.49 5.48
N VAL A 146 -12.20 20.35 5.85
CA VAL A 146 -11.44 19.46 4.95
C VAL A 146 -12.36 18.92 3.85
N ARG A 147 -13.61 18.54 4.19
CA ARG A 147 -14.62 18.14 3.20
C ARG A 147 -14.90 19.23 2.18
N MET A 148 -14.97 20.51 2.61
CA MET A 148 -15.21 21.65 1.71
C MET A 148 -14.02 21.85 0.75
N VAL A 149 -12.78 21.79 1.26
CA VAL A 149 -11.57 21.91 0.46
C VAL A 149 -11.45 20.74 -0.53
N MET A 150 -11.69 19.51 -0.08
CA MET A 150 -11.63 18.32 -0.94
C MET A 150 -12.74 18.33 -2.00
N LYS A 151 -13.96 18.80 -1.70
CA LYS A 151 -15.01 19.02 -2.70
C LYS A 151 -14.57 20.04 -3.77
N ARG A 152 -13.87 21.10 -3.37
CA ARG A 152 -13.40 22.12 -4.30
C ARG A 152 -12.31 21.54 -5.22
N ILE A 153 -11.39 20.74 -4.68
CA ILE A 153 -10.35 20.03 -5.43
C ILE A 153 -10.98 18.99 -6.37
N ALA A 154 -11.94 18.20 -5.88
CA ALA A 154 -12.65 17.21 -6.68
C ALA A 154 -13.40 17.87 -7.86
N ARG A 155 -14.11 18.98 -7.64
CA ARG A 155 -14.76 19.76 -8.71
C ARG A 155 -13.76 20.27 -9.75
N ALA A 156 -12.64 20.83 -9.30
CA ALA A 156 -11.59 21.32 -10.20
C ALA A 156 -10.95 20.19 -11.04
N ASN A 157 -11.04 18.95 -10.57
CA ASN A 157 -10.49 17.77 -11.22
C ASN A 157 -11.56 16.86 -11.87
N GLY A 158 -12.82 17.30 -11.96
CA GLY A 158 -13.91 16.52 -12.57
C GLY A 158 -14.29 15.23 -11.83
N ALA A 159 -13.88 15.10 -10.56
CA ALA A 159 -14.21 13.93 -9.74
C ALA A 159 -15.62 14.07 -9.10
N PRO A 160 -16.30 12.95 -8.77
CA PRO A 160 -17.57 12.97 -8.08
C PRO A 160 -17.48 13.74 -6.76
N THR A 161 -18.47 14.60 -6.49
CA THR A 161 -18.52 15.44 -5.29
C THR A 161 -19.54 14.96 -4.27
N ASP A 162 -20.11 13.77 -4.46
CA ASP A 162 -21.08 13.20 -3.53
C ASP A 162 -20.39 12.76 -2.23
N ALA A 163 -20.51 13.57 -1.20
CA ALA A 163 -19.92 13.35 0.11
C ALA A 163 -20.58 12.22 0.93
N SER A 164 -21.60 11.57 0.39
CA SER A 164 -22.25 10.39 1.01
C SER A 164 -21.56 9.08 0.61
N ARG A 165 -20.70 9.09 -0.41
CA ARG A 165 -19.99 7.90 -0.92
C ARG A 165 -18.50 8.01 -0.60
N ASN A 166 -17.91 6.90 -0.20
CA ASN A 166 -16.46 6.71 -0.23
C ASN A 166 -16.13 6.20 -1.65
N ASP A 167 -15.46 7.03 -2.45
CA ASP A 167 -15.01 6.61 -3.78
C ASP A 167 -13.65 5.95 -3.63
N GLU A 168 -13.59 4.67 -3.98
CA GLU A 168 -12.38 3.87 -4.00
C GLU A 168 -11.86 3.76 -5.43
N PHE A 169 -10.59 4.08 -5.62
CA PHE A 169 -9.92 4.08 -6.92
C PHE A 169 -8.82 3.03 -7.02
N THR A 170 -8.66 2.18 -6.00
CA THR A 170 -7.60 1.17 -5.96
C THR A 170 -7.81 0.11 -7.03
N ASP A 171 -6.82 -0.07 -7.89
CA ASP A 171 -6.77 -1.18 -8.86
C ASP A 171 -6.25 -2.44 -8.15
N TRP A 172 -7.17 -3.21 -7.58
CA TRP A 172 -6.87 -4.44 -6.85
C TRP A 172 -6.09 -5.45 -7.68
N PRO A 173 -6.44 -5.72 -8.96
CA PRO A 173 -5.64 -6.60 -9.82
C PRO A 173 -4.18 -6.15 -9.97
N SER A 174 -3.91 -4.85 -9.95
CA SER A 174 -2.52 -4.35 -9.98
C SER A 174 -1.79 -4.61 -8.67
N VAL A 175 -2.49 -4.56 -7.53
CA VAL A 175 -1.93 -4.93 -6.22
C VAL A 175 -1.59 -6.42 -6.21
N ASP A 176 -2.48 -7.29 -6.69
CA ASP A 176 -2.24 -8.74 -6.75
C ASP A 176 -1.01 -9.07 -7.62
N ARG A 177 -0.95 -8.53 -8.84
CA ARG A 177 0.22 -8.71 -9.74
C ARG A 177 1.52 -8.22 -9.09
N PHE A 178 1.46 -7.14 -8.32
CA PHE A 178 2.63 -6.63 -7.61
C PHE A 178 3.07 -7.59 -6.50
N VAL A 179 2.14 -8.13 -5.72
CA VAL A 179 2.44 -9.14 -4.69
C VAL A 179 3.09 -10.36 -5.32
N GLU A 180 2.52 -10.88 -6.42
CA GLU A 180 3.07 -12.01 -7.15
C GLU A 180 4.48 -11.75 -7.70
N ALA A 181 4.74 -10.53 -8.19
CA ALA A 181 6.06 -10.14 -8.71
C ALA A 181 7.13 -10.02 -7.61
N VAL A 182 6.74 -9.61 -6.41
CA VAL A 182 7.66 -9.47 -5.25
C VAL A 182 7.91 -10.81 -4.55
N THR A 183 6.89 -11.66 -4.53
CA THR A 183 6.96 -12.96 -3.86
C THR A 183 6.89 -14.06 -4.90
N PRO A 184 8.03 -14.72 -5.23
CA PRO A 184 7.99 -15.82 -6.18
C PRO A 184 6.99 -16.90 -5.71
N PRO A 185 6.33 -17.60 -6.65
CA PRO A 185 5.32 -18.58 -6.31
C PRO A 185 5.91 -19.61 -5.35
N PHE A 186 5.26 -19.79 -4.22
CA PHE A 186 5.63 -20.85 -3.29
C PHE A 186 5.46 -22.18 -4.01
N ALA A 187 6.48 -23.05 -3.94
CA ALA A 187 6.31 -24.42 -4.39
C ALA A 187 5.08 -24.98 -3.67
N THR A 188 4.04 -25.31 -4.44
CA THR A 188 2.87 -25.98 -3.95
C THR A 188 3.34 -27.17 -3.10
N PRO A 189 2.94 -27.31 -1.83
CA PRO A 189 3.30 -28.50 -1.07
C PRO A 189 2.85 -29.72 -1.89
N PRO A 190 3.68 -30.78 -2.01
CA PRO A 190 3.33 -31.93 -2.81
C PRO A 190 1.95 -32.42 -2.34
N THR A 191 1.01 -32.46 -3.28
CA THR A 191 -0.32 -33.06 -3.11
C THR A 191 -0.12 -34.57 -2.89
N GLY A 192 0.23 -34.95 -1.64
CA GLY A 192 0.63 -36.31 -1.28
C GLY A 192 0.27 -36.70 0.14
N PHE A 193 -0.93 -36.32 0.59
CA PHE A 193 -1.51 -36.87 1.84
C PHE A 193 -3.02 -37.12 1.70
N ALA A 194 -3.43 -37.70 0.60
CA ALA A 194 -4.72 -38.34 0.48
C ALA A 194 -4.51 -39.79 0.07
N ASP A 195 -4.79 -40.67 0.98
CA ASP A 195 -5.11 -42.10 0.83
C ASP A 195 -4.19 -43.08 1.56
N ARG A 196 -4.23 -43.01 2.89
CA ARG A 196 -3.92 -44.19 3.74
C ARG A 196 -4.98 -44.42 4.80
N ARG A 197 -6.24 -44.46 4.40
CA ARG A 197 -7.32 -45.01 5.25
C ARG A 197 -8.34 -45.73 4.39
N ARG A 198 -7.94 -46.82 3.71
CA ARG A 198 -8.82 -47.91 3.27
C ARG A 198 -7.97 -49.15 3.00
N ALA A 199 -7.54 -49.83 4.04
CA ALA A 199 -7.19 -51.25 4.02
C ALA A 199 -6.96 -51.74 5.45
N SER A 200 -8.04 -52.13 6.12
CA SER A 200 -8.11 -53.16 7.16
C SER A 200 -9.56 -53.43 7.46
#